data_1cec8cd9e4a8c03fd220583404808a45
#
_entry.id   1cec8cd9e4a8c03fd220583404808a45
#
_cell.length_a   1.000
_cell.length_b   1.000
_cell.length_c   1.000
_cell.angle_alpha   90.00
_cell.angle_beta   90.00
_cell.angle_gamma   90.00
#
_symmetry.space_group_name_H-M   'P 1'
#
loop_
_entity.id
_entity.type
_entity.pdbx_description
1 polymer ?
#
loop_
_entity_poly.entity_id
_entity_poly.type
_entity_poly.pdbx_seq_one_letter_code
_entity_poly.pdbx_strand_id
1 'polypeptide(L)'
;MNITITEVAKKANTSVATVSRVMNGNYPVKEETKKRVLKAIEELNYIPNMQARELTQRKSTTIGVIVPSLTNLFFPSVVYGIESELKKYSLSIILMTTSNDKDEEKKCVNNLLARNVAGIIVIDPTTSNIKNKFYNELSKKIPFVFINGYTTVPNISSVSNDESTGCKLALRYLLDKNHRNILFIRGKDSYSYDVKEEDRKSTRLNSSHVI
;
A
#
# COMPACT_ATOMS: atom_id res chain seq x y z
N MET A 1 12.09 9.40 29.51
CA MET A 1 11.26 10.57 29.11
C MET A 1 11.59 10.89 27.66
N ASN A 2 10.57 11.09 26.82
CA ASN A 2 10.84 11.52 25.45
C ASN A 2 11.09 13.02 25.44
N ILE A 3 12.25 13.43 24.94
CA ILE A 3 12.61 14.83 24.74
C ILE A 3 11.62 15.49 23.79
N THR A 4 11.18 16.68 24.11
CA THR A 4 10.21 17.45 23.34
C THR A 4 10.87 18.58 22.55
N ILE A 5 10.20 19.06 21.50
CA ILE A 5 10.65 20.23 20.72
C ILE A 5 10.80 21.48 21.61
N THR A 6 10.02 21.56 22.71
CA THR A 6 10.10 22.67 23.67
C THR A 6 11.42 22.64 24.44
N GLU A 7 11.92 21.46 24.81
CA GLU A 7 13.22 21.31 25.49
C GLU A 7 14.38 21.67 24.54
N VAL A 8 14.29 21.29 23.27
CA VAL A 8 15.26 21.72 22.24
C VAL A 8 15.27 23.24 22.10
N ALA A 9 14.09 23.86 22.04
CA ALA A 9 13.96 25.32 21.92
C ALA A 9 14.56 26.04 23.14
N LYS A 10 14.29 25.52 24.34
CA LYS A 10 14.86 26.05 25.59
C LYS A 10 16.39 25.94 25.58
N LYS A 11 16.94 24.76 25.22
CA LYS A 11 18.40 24.55 25.18
C LYS A 11 19.10 25.39 24.11
N ALA A 12 18.46 25.55 22.95
CA ALA A 12 18.99 26.39 21.86
C ALA A 12 18.77 27.90 22.08
N ASN A 13 18.16 28.31 23.17
CA ASN A 13 17.74 29.67 23.48
C ASN A 13 16.99 30.30 22.29
N THR A 14 15.91 29.68 21.85
CA THR A 14 15.08 30.12 20.72
C THR A 14 13.63 29.70 20.89
N SER A 15 12.77 30.06 19.95
CA SER A 15 11.36 29.62 19.96
C SER A 15 11.17 28.24 19.32
N VAL A 16 10.09 27.53 19.73
CA VAL A 16 9.66 26.28 19.07
C VAL A 16 9.45 26.46 17.57
N ALA A 17 8.91 27.62 17.16
CA ALA A 17 8.75 27.96 15.75
C ALA A 17 10.08 28.02 15.00
N THR A 18 11.14 28.56 15.63
CA THR A 18 12.47 28.62 15.02
C THR A 18 13.09 27.22 14.92
N VAL A 19 12.96 26.38 15.95
CA VAL A 19 13.40 24.98 15.89
C VAL A 19 12.70 24.25 14.74
N SER A 20 11.38 24.38 14.62
CA SER A 20 10.59 23.80 13.53
C SER A 20 11.05 24.27 12.14
N ARG A 21 11.38 25.57 11.98
CA ARG A 21 11.89 26.13 10.73
C ARG A 21 13.25 25.55 10.35
N VAL A 22 14.17 25.42 11.32
CA VAL A 22 15.49 24.82 11.10
C VAL A 22 15.34 23.36 10.65
N MET A 23 14.46 22.60 11.32
CA MET A 23 14.25 21.19 11.00
C MET A 23 13.57 20.97 9.64
N ASN A 24 12.68 21.87 9.23
CA ASN A 24 11.94 21.74 7.97
C ASN A 24 12.64 22.35 6.76
N GLY A 25 13.64 23.22 6.97
CA GLY A 25 14.36 23.90 5.90
C GLY A 25 13.54 24.91 5.08
N ASN A 26 12.31 25.21 5.47
CA ASN A 26 11.33 25.92 4.65
C ASN A 26 11.45 27.47 4.73
N TYR A 27 12.24 27.99 5.67
CA TYR A 27 12.40 29.42 5.88
C TYR A 27 13.87 29.77 6.22
N PRO A 28 14.37 30.92 5.80
CA PRO A 28 15.70 31.34 6.14
C PRO A 28 15.81 31.59 7.65
N VAL A 29 16.79 30.96 8.26
CA VAL A 29 17.18 31.17 9.66
C VAL A 29 18.64 31.58 9.68
N LYS A 30 19.01 32.55 10.56
CA LYS A 30 20.41 32.97 10.71
C LYS A 30 21.30 31.76 11.01
N GLU A 31 22.45 31.68 10.36
CA GLU A 31 23.33 30.51 10.41
C GLU A 31 23.80 30.20 11.85
N GLU A 32 24.04 31.23 12.65
CA GLU A 32 24.34 31.06 14.07
C GLU A 32 23.21 30.38 14.86
N THR A 33 21.97 30.80 14.60
CA THR A 33 20.78 30.17 15.26
C THR A 33 20.58 28.75 14.80
N LYS A 34 20.80 28.48 13.51
CA LYS A 34 20.73 27.13 12.94
C LYS A 34 21.73 26.18 13.59
N LYS A 35 23.01 26.64 13.75
CA LYS A 35 24.04 25.87 14.44
C LYS A 35 23.67 25.54 15.88
N ARG A 36 23.14 26.51 16.64
CA ARG A 36 22.72 26.30 18.04
C ARG A 36 21.58 25.27 18.12
N VAL A 37 20.59 25.33 17.21
CA VAL A 37 19.49 24.40 17.18
C VAL A 37 19.96 22.98 16.84
N LEU A 38 20.80 22.83 15.82
CA LEU A 38 21.34 21.51 15.43
C LEU A 38 22.17 20.89 16.55
N LYS A 39 23.00 21.68 17.22
CA LYS A 39 23.77 21.24 18.39
C LYS A 39 22.86 20.81 19.54
N ALA A 40 21.80 21.56 19.83
CA ALA A 40 20.84 21.20 20.87
C ALA A 40 20.07 19.88 20.54
N ILE A 41 19.72 19.66 19.26
CA ILE A 41 19.11 18.41 18.78
C ILE A 41 20.04 17.22 19.03
N GLU A 42 21.32 17.36 18.65
CA GLU A 42 22.33 16.32 18.82
C GLU A 42 22.59 16.00 20.30
N GLU A 43 22.85 17.02 21.12
CA GLU A 43 23.13 16.83 22.55
C GLU A 43 21.97 16.27 23.36
N LEU A 44 20.73 16.52 22.92
CA LEU A 44 19.52 15.97 23.53
C LEU A 44 19.09 14.64 22.93
N ASN A 45 19.76 14.18 21.87
CA ASN A 45 19.31 13.02 21.07
C ASN A 45 17.82 13.16 20.70
N TYR A 46 17.40 14.38 20.30
CA TYR A 46 16.00 14.65 20.00
C TYR A 46 15.59 14.02 18.67
N ILE A 47 14.60 13.14 18.74
CA ILE A 47 13.96 12.55 17.54
C ILE A 47 12.63 13.25 17.32
N PRO A 48 12.42 13.88 16.14
CA PRO A 48 11.17 14.53 15.81
C PRO A 48 9.98 13.57 15.88
N ASN A 49 8.90 13.98 16.53
CA ASN A 49 7.66 13.24 16.50
C ASN A 49 6.96 13.48 15.16
N MET A 50 7.04 12.49 14.25
CA MET A 50 6.44 12.56 12.92
C MET A 50 4.92 12.70 12.97
N GLN A 51 4.24 12.05 13.91
CA GLN A 51 2.79 12.16 14.08
C GLN A 51 2.36 13.58 14.43
N ALA A 52 3.08 14.25 15.35
CA ALA A 52 2.82 15.63 15.70
C ALA A 52 3.07 16.57 14.50
N ARG A 53 4.06 16.27 13.68
CA ARG A 53 4.37 17.02 12.45
C ARG A 53 3.27 16.85 11.41
N GLU A 54 2.81 15.62 11.17
CA GLU A 54 1.72 15.30 10.24
C GLU A 54 0.41 15.97 10.64
N LEU A 55 0.08 15.98 11.94
CA LEU A 55 -1.06 16.71 12.48
C LEU A 55 -0.99 18.21 12.19
N THR A 56 0.19 18.81 12.39
CA THR A 56 0.39 20.26 12.15
C THR A 56 0.33 20.59 10.66
N GLN A 57 0.85 19.73 9.80
CA GLN A 57 0.87 19.92 8.35
C GLN A 57 -0.40 19.44 7.65
N ARG A 58 -1.29 18.74 8.35
CA ARG A 58 -2.48 18.07 7.80
C ARG A 58 -2.15 17.17 6.60
N LYS A 59 -0.96 16.59 6.59
CA LYS A 59 -0.47 15.69 5.54
C LYS A 59 0.23 14.49 6.19
N SER A 60 -0.29 13.29 5.91
CA SER A 60 0.43 12.07 6.26
C SER A 60 1.52 11.78 5.23
N THR A 61 2.63 11.24 5.71
CA THR A 61 3.74 10.75 4.89
C THR A 61 3.77 9.23 4.82
N THR A 62 2.69 8.58 5.25
CA THR A 62 2.59 7.12 5.34
C THR A 62 1.55 6.59 4.38
N ILE A 63 1.90 5.57 3.60
CA ILE A 63 0.99 4.80 2.74
C ILE A 63 0.72 3.44 3.38
N GLY A 64 -0.54 3.05 3.43
CA GLY A 64 -0.93 1.70 3.81
C GLY A 64 -0.74 0.73 2.65
N VAL A 65 -0.13 -0.42 2.88
CA VAL A 65 -0.01 -1.50 1.89
C VAL A 65 -0.58 -2.77 2.49
N ILE A 66 -1.57 -3.34 1.85
CA ILE A 66 -2.24 -4.58 2.27
C ILE A 66 -1.91 -5.67 1.25
N VAL A 67 -1.43 -6.81 1.73
CA VAL A 67 -1.09 -7.98 0.91
C VAL A 67 -1.75 -9.24 1.47
N PRO A 68 -2.06 -10.24 0.64
CA PRO A 68 -2.59 -11.51 1.12
C PRO A 68 -1.61 -12.27 2.02
N SER A 69 -0.33 -12.29 1.64
CA SER A 69 0.69 -13.10 2.33
C SER A 69 2.09 -12.57 2.02
N LEU A 70 3.05 -12.86 2.88
CA LEU A 70 4.48 -12.62 2.66
C LEU A 70 5.26 -13.90 2.30
N THR A 71 4.60 -15.05 2.32
CA THR A 71 5.25 -16.34 1.97
C THR A 71 5.24 -16.63 0.47
N ASN A 72 4.34 -16.01 -0.30
CA ASN A 72 4.36 -16.04 -1.75
C ASN A 72 5.34 -14.98 -2.27
N LEU A 73 6.36 -15.38 -3.02
CA LEU A 73 7.44 -14.51 -3.49
C LEU A 73 7.00 -13.36 -4.41
N PHE A 74 5.82 -13.46 -5.00
CA PHE A 74 5.25 -12.38 -5.82
C PHE A 74 4.99 -11.12 -4.99
N PHE A 75 4.31 -11.25 -3.85
CA PHE A 75 3.91 -10.08 -3.06
C PHE A 75 5.09 -9.29 -2.47
N PRO A 76 6.11 -9.90 -1.86
CA PRO A 76 7.30 -9.19 -1.41
C PRO A 76 8.01 -8.42 -2.52
N SER A 77 8.08 -8.97 -3.74
CA SER A 77 8.70 -8.28 -4.89
C SER A 77 7.93 -7.03 -5.28
N VAL A 78 6.58 -7.08 -5.28
CA VAL A 78 5.72 -5.93 -5.54
C VAL A 78 5.87 -4.88 -4.44
N VAL A 79 5.86 -5.30 -3.16
CA VAL A 79 6.06 -4.40 -2.01
C VAL A 79 7.41 -3.69 -2.08
N TYR A 80 8.47 -4.40 -2.45
CA TYR A 80 9.80 -3.81 -2.64
C TYR A 80 9.79 -2.72 -3.72
N GLY A 81 9.11 -2.96 -4.85
CA GLY A 81 8.95 -1.96 -5.91
C GLY A 81 8.21 -0.72 -5.43
N ILE A 82 7.12 -0.91 -4.68
CA ILE A 82 6.33 0.18 -4.08
C ILE A 82 7.21 0.99 -3.12
N GLU A 83 7.89 0.33 -2.18
CA GLU A 83 8.74 0.98 -1.19
C GLU A 83 9.87 1.79 -1.84
N SER A 84 10.52 1.20 -2.85
CA SER A 84 11.61 1.84 -3.58
C SER A 84 11.16 3.14 -4.27
N GLU A 85 9.94 3.15 -4.82
CA GLU A 85 9.38 4.34 -5.45
C GLU A 85 8.96 5.38 -4.40
N LEU A 86 8.27 4.97 -3.34
CA LEU A 86 7.80 5.87 -2.29
C LEU A 86 8.94 6.59 -1.55
N LYS A 87 10.09 5.94 -1.39
CA LYS A 87 11.30 6.55 -0.79
C LYS A 87 11.75 7.82 -1.53
N LYS A 88 11.59 7.88 -2.84
CA LYS A 88 11.94 9.08 -3.64
C LYS A 88 11.11 10.30 -3.25
N TYR A 89 9.93 10.08 -2.71
CA TYR A 89 8.99 11.11 -2.25
C TYR A 89 8.99 11.29 -0.73
N SER A 90 9.95 10.68 -0.03
CA SER A 90 10.02 10.69 1.44
C SER A 90 8.74 10.13 2.10
N LEU A 91 8.10 9.17 1.44
CA LEU A 91 6.95 8.44 1.98
C LEU A 91 7.43 7.11 2.59
N SER A 92 6.77 6.70 3.65
CA SER A 92 6.95 5.40 4.32
C SER A 92 5.75 4.48 4.10
N ILE A 93 5.90 3.19 4.38
CA ILE A 93 4.80 2.24 4.30
C ILE A 93 4.46 1.65 5.67
N ILE A 94 3.17 1.34 5.86
CA ILE A 94 2.68 0.40 6.86
C ILE A 94 2.17 -0.81 6.10
N LEU A 95 2.84 -1.95 6.28
CA LEU A 95 2.48 -3.21 5.63
C LEU A 95 1.60 -4.06 6.54
N MET A 96 0.50 -4.57 6.01
CA MET A 96 -0.43 -5.48 6.70
C MET A 96 -0.74 -6.69 5.83
N THR A 97 -0.99 -7.84 6.47
CA THR A 97 -1.33 -9.09 5.79
C THR A 97 -2.74 -9.54 6.14
N THR A 98 -3.45 -10.16 5.20
CA THR A 98 -4.85 -10.59 5.37
C THR A 98 -5.02 -12.10 5.44
N SER A 99 -4.00 -12.87 5.08
CA SER A 99 -4.10 -14.33 4.92
C SER A 99 -5.23 -14.78 3.98
N ASN A 100 -5.56 -13.98 2.97
CA ASN A 100 -6.69 -14.15 2.05
C ASN A 100 -8.07 -14.16 2.76
N ASP A 101 -8.17 -13.58 3.95
CA ASP A 101 -9.43 -13.47 4.67
C ASP A 101 -10.07 -12.10 4.41
N LYS A 102 -11.35 -12.12 3.97
CA LYS A 102 -12.11 -10.90 3.61
C LYS A 102 -12.41 -10.00 4.82
N ASP A 103 -12.58 -10.57 5.99
CA ASP A 103 -12.90 -9.81 7.20
C ASP A 103 -11.62 -9.24 7.82
N GLU A 104 -10.50 -9.96 7.70
CA GLU A 104 -9.19 -9.43 8.05
C GLU A 104 -8.77 -8.28 7.11
N GLU A 105 -9.09 -8.36 5.81
CA GLU A 105 -8.87 -7.25 4.87
C GLU A 105 -9.60 -5.98 5.32
N LYS A 106 -10.87 -6.10 5.74
CA LYS A 106 -11.62 -4.95 6.29
C LYS A 106 -10.98 -4.38 7.56
N LYS A 107 -10.52 -5.25 8.47
CA LYS A 107 -9.83 -4.82 9.68
C LYS A 107 -8.52 -4.08 9.35
N CYS A 108 -7.75 -4.59 8.38
CA CYS A 108 -6.54 -3.93 7.91
C CYS A 108 -6.85 -2.52 7.36
N VAL A 109 -7.85 -2.39 6.49
CA VAL A 109 -8.27 -1.10 5.95
C VAL A 109 -8.68 -0.14 7.06
N ASN A 110 -9.55 -0.57 7.99
CA ASN A 110 -10.00 0.26 9.09
C ASN A 110 -8.86 0.68 10.02
N ASN A 111 -7.89 -0.20 10.26
CA ASN A 111 -6.70 0.12 11.05
C ASN A 111 -5.84 1.20 10.39
N LEU A 112 -5.64 1.11 9.07
CA LEU A 112 -4.90 2.11 8.30
C LEU A 112 -5.63 3.46 8.28
N LEU A 113 -6.95 3.46 8.13
CA LEU A 113 -7.77 4.67 8.22
C LEU A 113 -7.65 5.34 9.60
N ALA A 114 -7.70 4.55 10.67
CA ALA A 114 -7.52 5.05 12.04
C ALA A 114 -6.12 5.64 12.28
N ARG A 115 -5.12 5.22 11.51
CA ARG A 115 -3.75 5.76 11.53
C ARG A 115 -3.55 6.97 10.62
N ASN A 116 -4.62 7.45 9.95
CA ASN A 116 -4.60 8.60 9.06
C ASN A 116 -3.53 8.49 7.95
N VAL A 117 -3.40 7.31 7.33
CA VAL A 117 -2.48 7.15 6.18
C VAL A 117 -2.91 8.02 5.00
N ALA A 118 -1.97 8.43 4.14
CA ALA A 118 -2.24 9.33 2.99
C ALA A 118 -2.99 8.62 1.86
N GLY A 119 -2.89 7.29 1.78
CA GLY A 119 -3.56 6.45 0.79
C GLY A 119 -3.34 4.98 1.12
N ILE A 120 -4.08 4.11 0.46
CA ILE A 120 -4.00 2.65 0.68
C ILE A 120 -3.81 1.94 -0.65
N ILE A 121 -2.82 1.06 -0.71
CA ILE A 121 -2.61 0.13 -1.81
C ILE A 121 -3.04 -1.26 -1.34
N VAL A 122 -3.97 -1.89 -2.05
CA VAL A 122 -4.41 -3.26 -1.77
C VAL A 122 -3.96 -4.15 -2.91
N ILE A 123 -3.12 -5.12 -2.60
CA ILE A 123 -2.63 -6.09 -3.58
C ILE A 123 -3.50 -7.33 -3.50
N ASP A 124 -4.05 -7.74 -4.63
CA ASP A 124 -4.99 -8.86 -4.77
C ASP A 124 -6.20 -8.76 -3.80
N PRO A 125 -7.01 -7.67 -3.92
CA PRO A 125 -8.16 -7.47 -3.03
C PRO A 125 -9.17 -8.60 -3.16
N THR A 126 -9.80 -8.98 -2.05
CA THR A 126 -10.78 -10.06 -2.05
C THR A 126 -12.01 -9.70 -2.89
N THR A 127 -12.39 -10.60 -3.80
CA THR A 127 -13.57 -10.45 -4.68
C THR A 127 -14.85 -10.21 -3.87
N SER A 128 -14.98 -10.87 -2.72
CA SER A 128 -16.13 -10.72 -1.84
C SER A 128 -16.31 -9.29 -1.34
N ASN A 129 -15.24 -8.62 -0.92
CA ASN A 129 -15.31 -7.23 -0.45
C ASN A 129 -15.63 -6.24 -1.58
N ILE A 130 -15.17 -6.53 -2.80
CA ILE A 130 -15.51 -5.73 -3.98
C ILE A 130 -16.99 -5.88 -4.32
N LYS A 131 -17.50 -7.12 -4.43
CA LYS A 131 -18.92 -7.41 -4.72
C LYS A 131 -19.84 -6.81 -3.66
N ASN A 132 -19.43 -6.81 -2.40
CA ASN A 132 -20.19 -6.22 -1.29
C ASN A 132 -20.03 -4.68 -1.20
N LYS A 133 -19.37 -4.05 -2.18
CA LYS A 133 -19.20 -2.57 -2.28
C LYS A 133 -18.49 -1.94 -1.07
N PHE A 134 -17.68 -2.72 -0.34
CA PHE A 134 -16.98 -2.26 0.86
C PHE A 134 -16.13 -1.01 0.60
N TYR A 135 -15.49 -0.93 -0.55
CA TYR A 135 -14.59 0.18 -0.90
C TYR A 135 -15.29 1.43 -1.42
N ASN A 136 -16.58 1.35 -1.81
CA ASN A 136 -17.25 2.44 -2.54
C ASN A 136 -17.31 3.76 -1.76
N GLU A 137 -17.62 3.72 -0.47
CA GLU A 137 -17.66 4.92 0.35
C GLU A 137 -16.28 5.33 0.88
N LEU A 138 -15.39 4.38 1.04
CA LEU A 138 -14.03 4.64 1.53
C LEU A 138 -13.19 5.35 0.47
N SER A 139 -13.34 4.99 -0.80
CA SER A 139 -12.62 5.61 -1.92
C SER A 139 -12.97 7.07 -2.18
N LYS A 140 -14.09 7.55 -1.61
CA LYS A 140 -14.45 8.97 -1.62
C LYS A 140 -13.67 9.78 -0.57
N LYS A 141 -13.14 9.12 0.47
CA LYS A 141 -12.50 9.76 1.62
C LYS A 141 -10.98 9.74 1.55
N ILE A 142 -10.41 8.71 0.97
CA ILE A 142 -8.97 8.48 0.87
C ILE A 142 -8.65 7.80 -0.46
N PRO A 143 -7.50 8.12 -1.10
CA PRO A 143 -7.06 7.43 -2.32
C PRO A 143 -6.81 5.94 -2.09
N PHE A 144 -7.32 5.12 -3.01
CA PHE A 144 -7.01 3.70 -3.10
C PHE A 144 -6.39 3.35 -4.45
N VAL A 145 -5.46 2.41 -4.43
CA VAL A 145 -4.92 1.75 -5.62
C VAL A 145 -5.04 0.24 -5.42
N PHE A 146 -5.62 -0.44 -6.40
CA PHE A 146 -5.61 -1.90 -6.44
C PHE A 146 -4.47 -2.41 -7.34
N ILE A 147 -3.78 -3.43 -6.90
CA ILE A 147 -2.81 -4.16 -7.72
C ILE A 147 -3.36 -5.58 -7.89
N ASN A 148 -3.42 -6.04 -9.14
CA ASN A 148 -3.97 -7.32 -9.51
C ASN A 148 -5.45 -7.48 -9.09
N GLY A 149 -6.24 -6.41 -9.21
CA GLY A 149 -7.63 -6.35 -8.77
C GLY A 149 -8.57 -5.81 -9.84
N TYR A 150 -9.84 -5.73 -9.49
CA TYR A 150 -10.90 -5.23 -10.38
C TYR A 150 -10.78 -3.74 -10.66
N THR A 151 -10.99 -3.37 -11.91
CA THR A 151 -10.96 -1.97 -12.39
C THR A 151 -12.31 -1.26 -12.26
N THR A 152 -13.35 -1.93 -11.74
CA THR A 152 -14.74 -1.48 -11.81
C THR A 152 -15.22 -0.72 -10.57
N VAL A 153 -14.36 -0.52 -9.57
CA VAL A 153 -14.73 0.24 -8.37
C VAL A 153 -14.51 1.74 -8.62
N PRO A 154 -15.56 2.58 -8.49
CA PRO A 154 -15.43 4.03 -8.71
C PRO A 154 -14.34 4.66 -7.83
N ASN A 155 -13.60 5.62 -8.39
CA ASN A 155 -12.53 6.38 -7.72
C ASN A 155 -11.35 5.52 -7.22
N ILE A 156 -11.19 4.30 -7.71
CA ILE A 156 -10.02 3.45 -7.41
C ILE A 156 -9.23 3.25 -8.69
N SER A 157 -7.95 3.61 -8.65
CA SER A 157 -7.00 3.28 -9.70
C SER A 157 -6.55 1.83 -9.58
N SER A 158 -6.27 1.17 -10.70
CA SER A 158 -5.79 -0.20 -10.67
C SER A 158 -4.59 -0.42 -11.58
N VAL A 159 -3.74 -1.34 -11.16
CA VAL A 159 -2.62 -1.87 -11.95
C VAL A 159 -2.81 -3.38 -12.02
N SER A 160 -2.93 -3.94 -13.19
CA SER A 160 -3.13 -5.38 -13.39
C SER A 160 -2.38 -5.89 -14.60
N ASN A 161 -2.08 -7.18 -14.60
CA ASN A 161 -1.61 -7.89 -15.77
C ASN A 161 -2.80 -8.29 -16.66
N ASP A 162 -2.56 -8.50 -17.94
CA ASP A 162 -3.54 -9.11 -18.86
C ASP A 162 -3.61 -10.63 -18.63
N GLU A 163 -4.31 -11.00 -17.57
CA GLU A 163 -4.49 -12.39 -17.15
C GLU A 163 -5.27 -13.21 -18.19
N SER A 164 -6.17 -12.56 -18.93
CA SER A 164 -6.98 -13.19 -19.98
C SER A 164 -6.10 -13.64 -21.14
N THR A 165 -5.31 -12.72 -21.70
CA THR A 165 -4.39 -13.05 -22.80
C THR A 165 -3.37 -14.10 -22.37
N GLY A 166 -2.81 -13.98 -21.16
CA GLY A 166 -1.87 -14.98 -20.62
C GLY A 166 -2.48 -16.39 -20.55
N CYS A 167 -3.70 -16.51 -20.01
CA CYS A 167 -4.41 -17.80 -19.94
C CYS A 167 -4.71 -18.38 -21.32
N LYS A 168 -5.19 -17.57 -22.28
CA LYS A 168 -5.47 -17.99 -23.65
C LYS A 168 -4.23 -18.52 -24.35
N LEU A 169 -3.10 -17.81 -24.22
CA LEU A 169 -1.83 -18.24 -24.82
C LEU A 169 -1.36 -19.58 -24.23
N ALA A 170 -1.43 -19.75 -22.91
CA ALA A 170 -1.07 -21.00 -22.26
C ALA A 170 -1.96 -22.18 -22.70
N LEU A 171 -3.28 -21.97 -22.76
CA LEU A 171 -4.23 -22.99 -23.22
C LEU A 171 -4.01 -23.34 -24.68
N ARG A 172 -3.82 -22.34 -25.57
CA ARG A 172 -3.54 -22.57 -26.99
C ARG A 172 -2.26 -23.38 -27.16
N TYR A 173 -1.19 -23.03 -26.45
CA TYR A 173 0.06 -23.78 -26.49
C TYR A 173 -0.12 -25.25 -26.17
N LEU A 174 -0.88 -25.57 -25.12
CA LEU A 174 -1.19 -26.96 -24.73
C LEU A 174 -2.01 -27.69 -25.82
N LEU A 175 -3.00 -27.03 -26.39
CA LEU A 175 -3.83 -27.58 -27.46
C LEU A 175 -3.03 -27.85 -28.74
N ASP A 176 -2.12 -26.96 -29.12
CA ASP A 176 -1.23 -27.08 -30.27
C ASP A 176 -0.24 -28.28 -30.08
N LYS A 177 0.07 -28.62 -28.82
CA LYS A 177 0.82 -29.84 -28.47
C LYS A 177 -0.06 -31.08 -28.33
N ASN A 178 -1.30 -31.03 -28.80
CA ASN A 178 -2.29 -32.13 -28.76
C ASN A 178 -2.72 -32.56 -27.35
N HIS A 179 -2.47 -31.76 -26.29
CA HIS A 179 -3.07 -32.02 -24.99
C HIS A 179 -4.57 -31.75 -25.03
N ARG A 180 -5.41 -32.72 -24.61
CA ARG A 180 -6.87 -32.59 -24.59
C ARG A 180 -7.47 -32.69 -23.17
N ASN A 181 -6.78 -33.37 -22.27
CA ASN A 181 -7.16 -33.52 -20.89
C ASN A 181 -6.29 -32.57 -20.05
N ILE A 182 -6.81 -31.35 -19.77
CA ILE A 182 -6.07 -30.32 -19.09
C ILE A 182 -6.74 -30.03 -17.74
N LEU A 183 -6.01 -30.29 -16.64
CA LEU A 183 -6.46 -29.92 -15.30
C LEU A 183 -6.13 -28.45 -15.02
N PHE A 184 -7.14 -27.69 -14.62
CA PHE A 184 -6.99 -26.31 -14.18
C PHE A 184 -7.15 -26.22 -12.68
N ILE A 185 -6.07 -25.81 -11.98
CA ILE A 185 -6.05 -25.62 -10.53
C ILE A 185 -6.09 -24.12 -10.25
N ARG A 186 -7.00 -23.70 -9.38
CA ARG A 186 -7.16 -22.28 -9.00
C ARG A 186 -7.27 -22.09 -7.49
N GLY A 187 -6.95 -20.89 -7.01
CA GLY A 187 -7.29 -20.45 -5.67
C GLY A 187 -8.73 -19.92 -5.55
N LYS A 188 -9.06 -19.36 -4.41
CA LYS A 188 -10.39 -18.81 -4.09
C LYS A 188 -10.30 -17.28 -3.90
N ASP A 189 -11.45 -16.63 -4.13
CA ASP A 189 -11.73 -15.22 -3.76
C ASP A 189 -10.71 -14.19 -4.30
N SER A 190 -10.21 -14.39 -5.53
CA SER A 190 -9.32 -13.47 -6.24
C SER A 190 -9.80 -13.23 -7.66
N TYR A 191 -9.69 -11.98 -8.11
CA TYR A 191 -10.01 -11.56 -9.48
C TYR A 191 -9.22 -12.33 -10.54
N SER A 192 -7.93 -12.47 -10.33
CA SER A 192 -7.04 -13.20 -11.25
C SER A 192 -7.53 -14.62 -11.51
N TYR A 193 -8.01 -15.29 -10.48
CA TYR A 193 -8.56 -16.65 -10.63
C TYR A 193 -9.89 -16.67 -11.37
N ASP A 194 -10.78 -15.70 -11.10
CA ASP A 194 -12.08 -15.60 -11.76
C ASP A 194 -11.92 -15.38 -13.26
N VAL A 195 -11.03 -14.46 -13.69
CA VAL A 195 -10.73 -14.18 -15.09
C VAL A 195 -10.16 -15.39 -15.81
N LYS A 196 -9.19 -16.07 -15.21
CA LYS A 196 -8.58 -17.28 -15.82
C LYS A 196 -9.57 -18.41 -15.96
N GLU A 197 -10.50 -18.57 -15.02
CA GLU A 197 -11.54 -19.60 -15.09
C GLU A 197 -12.54 -19.29 -16.20
N GLU A 198 -12.95 -18.05 -16.37
CA GLU A 198 -13.89 -17.64 -17.41
C GLU A 198 -13.29 -17.86 -18.80
N ASP A 199 -12.05 -17.51 -19.03
CA ASP A 199 -11.34 -17.77 -20.27
C ASP A 199 -11.17 -19.26 -20.58
N ARG A 200 -10.91 -20.09 -19.56
CA ARG A 200 -10.89 -21.55 -19.71
C ARG A 200 -12.24 -22.06 -20.21
N LYS A 201 -13.34 -21.60 -19.61
CA LYS A 201 -14.71 -22.00 -20.01
C LYS A 201 -15.02 -21.57 -21.45
N SER A 202 -14.63 -20.38 -21.85
CA SER A 202 -14.86 -19.85 -23.19
C SER A 202 -14.08 -20.59 -24.28
N THR A 203 -12.95 -21.20 -23.95
CA THR A 203 -12.10 -21.96 -24.89
C THR A 203 -12.63 -23.36 -25.20
N ARG A 204 -13.85 -23.72 -24.75
CA ARG A 204 -14.54 -25.02 -24.99
C ARG A 204 -13.70 -26.26 -24.61
N LEU A 205 -12.88 -26.15 -23.59
CA LEU A 205 -12.22 -27.31 -23.02
C LEU A 205 -13.22 -28.07 -22.13
N ASN A 206 -13.73 -29.19 -22.64
CA ASN A 206 -14.46 -30.19 -21.84
C ASN A 206 -13.48 -30.82 -20.85
N SER A 207 -13.19 -30.17 -19.74
CA SER A 207 -12.50 -30.76 -18.61
C SER A 207 -13.34 -30.55 -17.36
N SER A 208 -14.07 -31.58 -17.03
CA SER A 208 -14.70 -31.78 -15.73
C SER A 208 -13.58 -31.98 -14.71
N HIS A 209 -13.36 -31.02 -13.88
CA HIS A 209 -12.96 -31.04 -12.47
C HIS A 209 -12.20 -29.78 -12.11
N VAL A 210 -12.90 -28.93 -11.35
CA VAL A 210 -12.29 -27.85 -10.56
C VAL A 210 -12.06 -28.44 -9.18
N ILE A 211 -10.82 -28.50 -8.73
CA ILE A 211 -10.46 -28.78 -7.35
C ILE A 211 -10.02 -27.48 -6.67
#